data_7250323d5f4981fa97dd177bd86a485a
#
_entry.id   7250323d5f4981fa97dd177bd86a485a
#
_cell.length_a   1.000
_cell.length_b   1.000
_cell.length_c   1.000
_cell.angle_alpha   90.00
_cell.angle_beta   90.00
_cell.angle_gamma   90.00
#
_symmetry.space_group_name_H-M   'P 1'
#
loop_
_entity.id
_entity.type
_entity.pdbx_description
1 polymer ?
#
loop_
_entity_poly.entity_id
_entity_poly.type
_entity_poly.pdbx_seq_one_letter_code
_entity_poly.pdbx_strand_id
1 'polypeptide(L)'
;MLFTSHIFNCLLCCLLFLPQSRDTLPSGSARAMILEKPSRSGGCLHAYEPLDTLFSSTPDGYEPFYISHFGRHGSRYAGSKEDFSVIDELMKYSSRNHADSQKSSVDPASNSMEAAESRKVTLSETGEQLLSDLIALKEYSEGKYGQLTEKGAREHRNISRRMCSHYPQVFSNPERKRVIAVSTTSGRAIASKENFLSQLALNAPDREVSSYTARDTLEYPAAVLATSGYPMSKEVRRNERFPDTSESTARLMKGFDSRRLRSLLFVSNCNDSILATNGRDTALGHVTSLSKSSLADSIDDSIFIRIQFSGRHYECIGDTLVPNFEKYFTVEELYYLWTVETLIWYAHSCACEGADHTRMHYYGAGILKTIIDEADSAIAGNSVAANLRFSHDTYLYPLLALMGVEGADYQGPAIGALDRVIDFTNVCTAGNVQLIFYKKQAAQANQPDVLVKILKNEKEVLIPSLAPSAGCYYDWQDLKNYFIQRIAVF
;
A
#
# COMPACT_ATOMS: atom_id res chain seq x y z
N MET A 1 49.68 8.12 -14.72
CA MET A 1 49.60 7.54 -13.39
C MET A 1 49.11 8.64 -12.44
N LEU A 2 47.90 8.54 -11.95
CA LEU A 2 47.16 9.35 -10.95
C LEU A 2 45.75 9.69 -11.42
N PHE A 3 44.89 8.67 -11.52
CA PHE A 3 43.43 8.85 -11.64
C PHE A 3 42.70 7.53 -11.28
N THR A 4 42.90 7.03 -10.05
CA THR A 4 42.15 5.88 -9.54
C THR A 4 42.08 5.86 -8.01
N SER A 5 41.69 6.98 -7.37
CA SER A 5 41.62 7.02 -5.90
C SER A 5 40.39 7.75 -5.31
N HIS A 6 39.51 8.27 -6.12
CA HIS A 6 38.35 9.04 -5.60
C HIS A 6 36.97 8.39 -5.70
N ILE A 7 36.86 7.24 -6.33
CA ILE A 7 35.55 6.54 -6.46
C ILE A 7 35.27 5.59 -5.28
N PHE A 8 36.32 5.18 -4.55
CA PHE A 8 36.12 4.20 -3.43
C PHE A 8 35.73 4.86 -2.10
N ASN A 9 35.87 6.15 -1.92
CA ASN A 9 35.54 6.83 -0.66
C ASN A 9 34.09 7.34 -0.56
N CYS A 10 33.34 7.45 -1.65
CA CYS A 10 31.93 7.83 -1.60
C CYS A 10 30.97 6.67 -1.27
N LEU A 11 31.38 5.43 -1.54
CA LEU A 11 30.54 4.25 -1.22
C LEU A 11 30.62 3.81 0.26
N LEU A 12 31.64 4.26 0.99
CA LEU A 12 31.81 3.89 2.40
C LEU A 12 31.09 4.85 3.37
N CYS A 13 30.76 6.06 2.95
CA CYS A 13 30.02 7.02 3.79
C CYS A 13 28.50 6.78 3.88
N CYS A 14 27.90 6.04 2.94
CA CYS A 14 26.47 5.66 3.03
C CYS A 14 26.18 4.43 3.89
N LEU A 15 27.21 3.76 4.41
CA LEU A 15 27.11 2.52 5.18
C LEU A 15 27.06 2.71 6.71
N LEU A 16 27.09 3.95 7.21
CA LEU A 16 27.22 4.22 8.65
C LEU A 16 26.04 4.98 9.29
N PHE A 17 24.92 5.14 8.63
CA PHE A 17 23.74 5.77 9.23
C PHE A 17 22.53 4.85 9.30
N LEU A 18 22.67 3.73 10.01
CA LEU A 18 21.56 3.19 10.78
C LEU A 18 21.73 3.76 12.19
N PRO A 19 20.86 4.63 12.66
CA PRO A 19 21.02 5.21 13.99
C PRO A 19 20.77 4.16 15.07
N GLN A 20 21.82 3.75 15.77
CA GLN A 20 21.75 3.06 17.05
C GLN A 20 21.55 4.03 18.22
N SER A 21 21.01 5.21 18.02
CA SER A 21 20.68 6.14 19.09
C SER A 21 19.16 6.30 19.20
N ARG A 22 18.66 6.31 20.43
CA ARG A 22 17.28 6.67 20.79
C ARG A 22 16.98 8.16 20.52
N ASP A 23 17.51 8.72 19.45
CA ASP A 23 17.32 10.11 19.10
C ASP A 23 15.97 10.28 18.43
N THR A 24 15.28 11.33 18.80
CA THR A 24 13.99 11.77 18.28
C THR A 24 13.96 11.70 16.75
N LEU A 25 13.23 10.72 16.22
CA LEU A 25 13.02 10.58 14.79
C LEU A 25 12.33 11.84 14.25
N PRO A 26 12.67 12.29 13.02
CA PRO A 26 11.92 13.36 12.39
C PRO A 26 10.42 12.99 12.39
N SER A 27 9.59 13.90 12.88
CA SER A 27 8.14 13.76 12.78
C SER A 27 7.79 13.62 11.29
N GLY A 28 7.14 12.51 10.91
CA GLY A 28 6.79 12.23 9.52
C GLY A 28 7.59 11.12 8.85
N SER A 29 8.62 10.53 9.51
CA SER A 29 9.22 9.30 8.99
C SER A 29 8.23 8.14 9.08
N ALA A 30 8.29 7.18 8.14
CA ALA A 30 7.45 5.99 8.16
C ALA A 30 7.53 5.25 9.51
N ARG A 31 8.73 5.17 10.10
CA ARG A 31 8.95 4.56 11.41
C ARG A 31 8.18 5.28 12.52
N ALA A 32 8.23 6.62 12.56
CA ALA A 32 7.48 7.40 13.55
C ALA A 32 5.96 7.21 13.39
N MET A 33 5.48 7.19 12.15
CA MET A 33 4.07 6.99 11.84
C MET A 33 3.59 5.58 12.22
N ILE A 34 4.40 4.53 12.02
CA ILE A 34 4.09 3.16 12.45
C ILE A 34 4.16 3.04 13.96
N LEU A 35 5.10 3.73 14.62
CA LEU A 35 5.18 3.78 16.08
C LEU A 35 3.93 4.40 16.69
N GLU A 36 3.40 5.46 16.09
CA GLU A 36 2.16 6.11 16.50
C GLU A 36 0.94 5.19 16.31
N LYS A 37 0.88 4.50 15.17
CA LYS A 37 -0.20 3.58 14.81
C LYS A 37 0.35 2.33 14.14
N PRO A 38 0.52 1.23 14.88
CA PRO A 38 1.11 -0.03 14.38
C PRO A 38 0.43 -0.61 13.14
N SER A 39 -0.89 -0.43 12.98
CA SER A 39 -1.63 -0.92 11.81
C SER A 39 -1.19 -0.30 10.48
N ARG A 40 -0.49 0.83 10.50
CA ARG A 40 0.14 1.42 9.30
C ARG A 40 1.20 0.52 8.69
N SER A 41 1.75 -0.43 9.45
CA SER A 41 2.62 -1.49 8.91
C SER A 41 1.92 -2.41 7.93
N GLY A 42 0.59 -2.38 7.85
CA GLY A 42 -0.20 -3.02 6.81
C GLY A 42 0.05 -2.48 5.40
N GLY A 43 0.80 -1.37 5.27
CA GLY A 43 1.19 -0.81 4.00
C GLY A 43 -0.01 -0.43 3.14
N CYS A 44 -0.02 -0.86 1.89
CA CYS A 44 -1.14 -0.59 1.00
C CYS A 44 -2.48 -1.21 1.45
N LEU A 45 -2.51 -2.16 2.39
CA LEU A 45 -3.74 -2.69 3.00
C LEU A 45 -4.18 -1.89 4.24
N HIS A 46 -3.43 -0.88 4.65
CA HIS A 46 -3.87 0.02 5.71
C HIS A 46 -5.20 0.68 5.33
N ALA A 47 -6.12 0.74 6.29
CA ALA A 47 -7.43 1.33 6.08
C ALA A 47 -7.36 2.84 5.93
N TYR A 48 -8.28 3.43 5.15
CA TYR A 48 -8.33 4.87 4.92
C TYR A 48 -8.46 5.66 6.22
N GLU A 49 -7.53 6.58 6.42
CA GLU A 49 -7.55 7.53 7.53
C GLU A 49 -7.83 8.93 6.98
N PRO A 50 -9.03 9.49 7.21
CA PRO A 50 -9.24 10.89 6.91
C PRO A 50 -8.36 11.72 7.86
N LEU A 51 -7.61 12.64 7.30
CA LEU A 51 -6.89 13.61 8.10
C LEU A 51 -7.82 14.80 8.35
N ASP A 52 -7.92 15.26 9.61
CA ASP A 52 -8.55 16.54 9.93
C ASP A 52 -7.63 17.66 9.44
N THR A 53 -7.68 17.93 8.14
CA THR A 53 -6.87 18.98 7.53
C THR A 53 -7.72 20.23 7.33
N LEU A 54 -7.22 21.35 7.84
CA LEU A 54 -7.70 22.66 7.41
C LEU A 54 -7.22 22.88 5.97
N PHE A 55 -8.18 23.09 5.08
CA PHE A 55 -7.84 23.49 3.70
C PHE A 55 -7.42 24.95 3.65
N SER A 56 -6.48 25.24 2.76
CA SER A 56 -6.15 26.63 2.41
C SER A 56 -7.40 27.35 1.90
N SER A 57 -7.55 28.61 2.29
CA SER A 57 -8.66 29.44 1.83
C SER A 57 -8.67 29.55 0.30
N THR A 58 -9.87 29.54 -0.27
CA THR A 58 -10.02 29.81 -1.70
C THR A 58 -9.47 31.18 -2.04
N PRO A 59 -8.64 31.35 -3.09
CA PRO A 59 -8.14 32.65 -3.50
C PRO A 59 -9.28 33.60 -3.83
N ASP A 60 -9.14 34.89 -3.46
CA ASP A 60 -10.14 35.91 -3.66
C ASP A 60 -10.56 35.99 -5.14
N GLY A 61 -11.86 36.01 -5.37
CA GLY A 61 -12.45 36.10 -6.70
C GLY A 61 -12.52 34.78 -7.45
N TYR A 62 -12.20 33.65 -6.83
CA TYR A 62 -12.36 32.31 -7.42
C TYR A 62 -13.44 31.52 -6.71
N GLU A 63 -14.03 30.56 -7.45
CA GLU A 63 -15.03 29.65 -6.93
C GLU A 63 -14.82 28.24 -7.50
N PRO A 64 -14.91 27.16 -6.68
CA PRO A 64 -14.80 25.81 -7.18
C PRO A 64 -16.00 25.46 -8.09
N PHE A 65 -15.72 24.85 -9.25
CA PHE A 65 -16.77 24.54 -10.22
C PHE A 65 -16.74 23.12 -10.78
N TYR A 66 -15.61 22.42 -10.66
CA TYR A 66 -15.43 21.07 -11.20
C TYR A 66 -14.46 20.25 -10.37
N ILE A 67 -14.74 18.94 -10.22
CA ILE A 67 -13.89 18.00 -9.52
C ILE A 67 -13.54 16.81 -10.43
N SER A 68 -12.25 16.53 -10.56
CA SER A 68 -11.73 15.28 -11.15
C SER A 68 -11.17 14.39 -10.05
N HIS A 69 -11.78 13.23 -9.84
CA HIS A 69 -11.40 12.26 -8.81
C HIS A 69 -10.93 10.97 -9.44
N PHE A 70 -9.84 10.41 -8.91
CA PHE A 70 -9.39 9.04 -9.18
C PHE A 70 -9.11 8.34 -7.84
N GLY A 71 -9.81 7.24 -7.56
CA GLY A 71 -9.70 6.52 -6.30
C GLY A 71 -9.49 5.01 -6.48
N ARG A 72 -8.83 4.42 -5.50
CA ARG A 72 -8.74 2.99 -5.26
C ARG A 72 -10.02 2.50 -4.62
N HIS A 73 -10.37 1.21 -4.79
CA HIS A 73 -11.42 0.56 -4.02
C HIS A 73 -11.15 0.63 -2.51
N GLY A 74 -12.17 0.55 -1.69
CA GLY A 74 -12.08 0.56 -0.23
C GLY A 74 -11.49 -0.75 0.35
N SER A 75 -11.46 -0.81 1.67
CA SER A 75 -11.07 -2.00 2.43
C SER A 75 -11.79 -3.24 1.93
N ARG A 76 -11.05 -4.34 1.78
CA ARG A 76 -11.53 -5.60 1.20
C ARG A 76 -11.13 -6.80 2.04
N TYR A 77 -11.83 -7.90 1.89
CA TYR A 77 -11.37 -9.20 2.36
C TYR A 77 -10.07 -9.61 1.65
N ALA A 78 -9.37 -10.61 2.16
CA ALA A 78 -8.20 -11.19 1.52
C ALA A 78 -8.46 -11.43 0.03
N GLY A 79 -7.42 -11.33 -0.80
CA GLY A 79 -7.54 -11.46 -2.26
C GLY A 79 -7.96 -12.86 -2.67
N SER A 80 -7.38 -13.84 -1.99
CA SER A 80 -7.60 -15.26 -2.24
C SER A 80 -7.21 -16.09 -1.02
N LYS A 81 -7.44 -17.39 -1.06
CA LYS A 81 -7.00 -18.32 0.00
C LYS A 81 -5.47 -18.42 0.10
N GLU A 82 -4.76 -18.13 -0.98
CA GLU A 82 -3.29 -18.15 -1.05
C GLU A 82 -2.67 -17.06 -0.15
N ASP A 83 -3.41 -15.99 0.14
CA ASP A 83 -2.97 -14.95 1.10
C ASP A 83 -2.74 -15.53 2.51
N PHE A 84 -3.25 -16.74 2.78
CA PHE A 84 -3.11 -17.48 4.03
C PHE A 84 -2.22 -18.73 3.91
N SER A 85 -1.39 -18.85 2.89
CA SER A 85 -0.54 -20.02 2.66
C SER A 85 0.44 -20.33 3.81
N VAL A 86 0.77 -19.34 4.64
CA VAL A 86 1.60 -19.53 5.84
C VAL A 86 0.96 -20.48 6.87
N ILE A 87 -0.36 -20.64 6.86
CA ILE A 87 -1.08 -21.57 7.74
C ILE A 87 -0.58 -22.99 7.49
N ASP A 88 -0.44 -23.42 6.23
CA ASP A 88 0.00 -24.78 5.88
C ASP A 88 1.44 -25.05 6.37
N GLU A 89 2.27 -24.01 6.42
CA GLU A 89 3.62 -24.11 6.97
C GLU A 89 3.62 -24.18 8.50
N LEU A 90 2.87 -23.30 9.17
CA LEU A 90 2.74 -23.32 10.63
C LEU A 90 2.13 -24.63 11.14
N MET A 91 1.19 -25.21 10.38
CA MET A 91 0.61 -26.52 10.70
C MET A 91 1.65 -27.64 10.79
N LYS A 92 2.78 -27.57 10.08
CA LYS A 92 3.87 -28.56 10.20
C LYS A 92 4.49 -28.58 11.60
N TYR A 93 4.45 -27.44 12.30
CA TYR A 93 4.99 -27.28 13.65
C TYR A 93 3.92 -27.39 14.75
N SER A 94 2.65 -27.53 14.40
CA SER A 94 1.56 -27.62 15.38
C SER A 94 1.58 -28.97 16.12
N SER A 95 1.43 -28.93 17.42
CA SER A 95 1.34 -30.11 18.29
C SER A 95 0.12 -31.00 17.98
N ARG A 96 -0.94 -30.40 17.40
CA ARG A 96 -2.16 -31.11 17.00
C ARG A 96 -1.91 -32.15 15.90
N ASN A 97 -1.05 -31.82 14.93
CA ASN A 97 -0.67 -32.79 13.87
C ASN A 97 0.14 -33.95 14.40
N HIS A 98 0.91 -33.77 15.48
CA HIS A 98 1.71 -34.85 16.09
C HIS A 98 0.84 -35.84 16.88
N ALA A 99 -0.28 -35.42 17.44
CA ALA A 99 -1.22 -36.30 18.15
C ALA A 99 -2.00 -37.24 17.20
N ASP A 100 -2.35 -36.75 15.99
CA ASP A 100 -3.09 -37.55 15.01
C ASP A 100 -2.18 -38.53 14.26
N SER A 101 -0.91 -38.19 14.01
CA SER A 101 0.06 -39.13 13.41
C SER A 101 0.47 -40.27 14.33
N GLN A 102 0.34 -40.12 15.65
CA GLN A 102 0.55 -41.24 16.60
C GLN A 102 -0.63 -42.21 16.67
N LYS A 103 -1.83 -41.83 16.22
CA LYS A 103 -3.01 -42.69 16.16
C LYS A 103 -3.08 -43.52 14.90
N SER A 104 -2.39 -43.13 13.84
CA SER A 104 -2.30 -43.90 12.62
C SER A 104 -1.04 -44.79 12.67
N SER A 105 -1.25 -46.03 13.13
CA SER A 105 -0.25 -47.07 13.09
C SER A 105 0.07 -47.43 11.64
N VAL A 106 1.12 -46.87 11.05
CA VAL A 106 1.63 -47.30 9.74
C VAL A 106 3.15 -47.23 9.73
N ASP A 107 3.71 -48.40 9.52
CA ASP A 107 5.03 -48.76 9.01
C ASP A 107 6.29 -47.97 9.48
N PRO A 108 7.20 -48.64 10.22
CA PRO A 108 8.46 -48.04 10.71
C PRO A 108 9.52 -47.73 9.62
N ALA A 109 9.24 -48.03 8.35
CA ALA A 109 10.27 -48.03 7.30
C ALA A 109 10.42 -46.72 6.50
N SER A 110 9.58 -45.68 6.73
CA SER A 110 9.64 -44.40 6.00
C SER A 110 10.15 -43.23 6.86
N ASN A 111 11.11 -43.42 7.74
CA ASN A 111 11.76 -42.35 8.48
C ASN A 111 12.78 -41.63 7.56
N SER A 112 12.34 -40.65 6.75
CA SER A 112 13.25 -39.70 6.17
C SER A 112 13.83 -38.79 7.29
N MET A 113 15.11 -38.46 7.18
CA MET A 113 15.80 -37.56 8.14
C MET A 113 15.07 -36.22 8.32
N GLU A 114 14.43 -35.72 7.27
CA GLU A 114 13.60 -34.50 7.30
C GLU A 114 12.38 -34.61 8.23
N ALA A 115 11.70 -35.76 8.28
CA ALA A 115 10.59 -36.02 9.19
C ALA A 115 11.04 -36.16 10.66
N ALA A 116 12.29 -36.51 10.90
CA ALA A 116 12.89 -36.60 12.24
C ALA A 116 13.35 -35.22 12.76
N GLU A 117 13.80 -34.32 11.88
CA GLU A 117 14.19 -32.96 12.24
C GLU A 117 12.98 -32.05 12.52
N SER A 118 11.89 -32.17 11.76
CA SER A 118 10.65 -31.41 12.01
C SER A 118 9.97 -31.77 13.34
N ARG A 119 10.31 -32.92 13.95
CA ARG A 119 9.81 -33.33 15.28
C ARG A 119 10.51 -32.63 16.45
N LYS A 120 11.57 -31.87 16.20
CA LYS A 120 12.37 -31.23 17.26
C LYS A 120 11.93 -29.78 17.55
N VAL A 121 11.15 -29.17 16.66
CA VAL A 121 10.59 -27.82 16.84
C VAL A 121 9.08 -27.93 16.74
N THR A 122 8.39 -27.34 17.72
CA THR A 122 6.92 -27.24 17.75
C THR A 122 6.50 -25.80 17.98
N LEU A 123 5.23 -25.47 17.70
CA LEU A 123 4.68 -24.17 18.11
C LEU A 123 4.61 -24.09 19.63
N SER A 124 4.90 -22.90 20.16
CA SER A 124 4.59 -22.55 21.55
C SER A 124 3.08 -22.36 21.73
N GLU A 125 2.62 -22.17 22.95
CA GLU A 125 1.22 -21.80 23.23
C GLU A 125 0.83 -20.52 22.45
N THR A 126 1.70 -19.52 22.40
CA THR A 126 1.48 -18.29 21.62
C THR A 126 1.48 -18.58 20.11
N GLY A 127 2.34 -19.49 19.65
CA GLY A 127 2.36 -19.93 18.25
C GLY A 127 1.09 -20.66 17.82
N GLU A 128 0.55 -21.54 18.68
CA GLU A 128 -0.74 -22.20 18.46
C GLU A 128 -1.91 -21.21 18.47
N GLN A 129 -1.86 -20.18 19.34
CA GLN A 129 -2.86 -19.12 19.33
C GLN A 129 -2.78 -18.28 18.04
N LEU A 130 -1.58 -17.92 17.58
CA LEU A 130 -1.39 -17.23 16.30
C LEU A 130 -1.94 -18.05 15.12
N LEU A 131 -1.63 -19.34 15.09
CA LEU A 131 -2.18 -20.23 14.06
C LEU A 131 -3.71 -20.28 14.10
N SER A 132 -4.29 -20.38 15.30
CA SER A 132 -5.74 -20.34 15.47
C SER A 132 -6.37 -19.03 14.99
N ASP A 133 -5.72 -17.89 15.31
CA ASP A 133 -6.17 -16.56 14.87
C ASP A 133 -6.09 -16.40 13.34
N LEU A 134 -5.05 -16.95 12.70
CA LEU A 134 -4.93 -16.95 11.23
C LEU A 134 -6.01 -17.81 10.57
N ILE A 135 -6.30 -18.99 11.14
CA ILE A 135 -7.37 -19.87 10.68
C ILE A 135 -8.73 -19.14 10.77
N ALA A 136 -9.02 -18.51 11.92
CA ALA A 136 -10.25 -17.75 12.12
C ALA A 136 -10.38 -16.59 11.11
N LEU A 137 -9.29 -15.86 10.83
CA LEU A 137 -9.29 -14.79 9.83
C LEU A 137 -9.53 -15.32 8.41
N LYS A 138 -8.95 -16.48 8.07
CA LYS A 138 -9.19 -17.17 6.80
C LYS A 138 -10.64 -17.59 6.67
N GLU A 139 -11.19 -18.24 7.69
CA GLU A 139 -12.60 -18.69 7.72
C GLU A 139 -13.57 -17.50 7.62
N TYR A 140 -13.24 -16.39 8.29
CA TYR A 140 -14.04 -15.16 8.18
C TYR A 140 -14.04 -14.58 6.76
N SER A 141 -12.99 -14.82 6.00
CA SER A 141 -12.83 -14.39 4.60
C SER A 141 -13.42 -15.39 3.59
N GLU A 142 -13.78 -16.62 4.03
CA GLU A 142 -14.26 -17.67 3.15
C GLU A 142 -15.55 -17.26 2.42
N GLY A 143 -15.59 -17.52 1.11
CA GLY A 143 -16.70 -17.09 0.25
C GLY A 143 -16.76 -15.59 -0.06
N LYS A 144 -15.86 -14.77 0.51
CA LYS A 144 -15.86 -13.30 0.36
C LYS A 144 -14.54 -12.76 -0.24
N TYR A 145 -13.63 -13.64 -0.66
CA TYR A 145 -12.34 -13.24 -1.18
C TYR A 145 -12.42 -12.13 -2.23
N GLY A 146 -11.62 -11.08 -2.04
CA GLY A 146 -11.54 -9.94 -2.93
C GLY A 146 -12.76 -9.01 -2.94
N GLN A 147 -13.81 -9.30 -2.15
CA GLN A 147 -14.99 -8.45 -2.03
C GLN A 147 -14.72 -7.25 -1.11
N LEU A 148 -15.44 -6.16 -1.35
CA LEU A 148 -15.43 -4.97 -0.49
C LEU A 148 -16.01 -5.33 0.89
N THR A 149 -15.37 -4.86 1.96
CA THR A 149 -15.91 -4.98 3.32
C THR A 149 -16.89 -3.85 3.62
N GLU A 150 -17.67 -3.99 4.71
CA GLU A 150 -18.52 -2.87 5.18
C GLU A 150 -17.66 -1.66 5.60
N LYS A 151 -16.44 -1.89 6.11
CA LYS A 151 -15.47 -0.82 6.36
C LYS A 151 -15.15 -0.07 5.08
N GLY A 152 -14.83 -0.78 3.99
CA GLY A 152 -14.56 -0.18 2.68
C GLY A 152 -15.75 0.57 2.10
N ALA A 153 -16.96 0.06 2.30
CA ALA A 153 -18.19 0.76 1.93
C ALA A 153 -18.34 2.08 2.69
N ARG A 154 -18.12 2.07 4.02
CA ARG A 154 -18.15 3.29 4.84
C ARG A 154 -17.05 4.30 4.46
N GLU A 155 -15.85 3.84 4.10
CA GLU A 155 -14.78 4.71 3.61
C GLU A 155 -15.26 5.55 2.44
N HIS A 156 -15.84 4.94 1.41
CA HIS A 156 -16.34 5.64 0.23
C HIS A 156 -17.53 6.53 0.51
N ARG A 157 -18.49 6.10 1.34
CA ARG A 157 -19.60 6.97 1.77
C ARG A 157 -19.07 8.22 2.48
N ASN A 158 -18.07 8.06 3.35
CA ASN A 158 -17.50 9.18 4.10
C ASN A 158 -16.70 10.15 3.20
N ILE A 159 -15.92 9.65 2.23
CA ILE A 159 -15.23 10.49 1.24
C ILE A 159 -16.26 11.30 0.44
N SER A 160 -17.32 10.67 -0.04
CA SER A 160 -18.41 11.34 -0.76
C SER A 160 -19.05 12.45 0.08
N ARG A 161 -19.37 12.17 1.35
CA ARG A 161 -19.96 13.14 2.26
C ARG A 161 -19.04 14.35 2.47
N ARG A 162 -17.73 14.13 2.74
CA ARG A 162 -16.77 15.21 2.93
C ARG A 162 -16.55 16.02 1.66
N MET A 163 -16.46 15.36 0.50
CA MET A 163 -16.34 16.05 -0.81
C MET A 163 -17.51 17.03 -1.01
N CYS A 164 -18.74 16.59 -0.80
CA CYS A 164 -19.91 17.47 -0.92
C CYS A 164 -19.92 18.60 0.13
N SER A 165 -19.47 18.30 1.35
CA SER A 165 -19.41 19.29 2.43
C SER A 165 -18.34 20.37 2.19
N HIS A 166 -17.19 20.00 1.63
CA HIS A 166 -16.09 20.94 1.38
C HIS A 166 -16.29 21.77 0.10
N TYR A 167 -17.00 21.20 -0.88
CA TYR A 167 -17.21 21.85 -2.19
C TYR A 167 -18.71 21.94 -2.54
N PRO A 168 -19.54 22.52 -1.68
CA PRO A 168 -20.99 22.61 -1.94
C PRO A 168 -21.31 23.36 -3.23
N GLN A 169 -20.50 24.36 -3.61
CA GLN A 169 -20.68 25.15 -4.84
C GLN A 169 -20.64 24.27 -6.11
N VAL A 170 -19.78 23.23 -6.12
CA VAL A 170 -19.70 22.29 -7.26
C VAL A 170 -20.99 21.49 -7.38
N PHE A 171 -21.56 21.10 -6.24
CA PHE A 171 -22.75 20.23 -6.19
C PHE A 171 -24.08 21.00 -6.04
N SER A 172 -24.07 22.31 -5.98
CA SER A 172 -25.29 23.13 -6.01
C SER A 172 -25.46 23.94 -7.31
N ASN A 173 -24.43 23.94 -8.18
CA ASN A 173 -24.48 24.72 -9.42
C ASN A 173 -25.57 24.18 -10.37
N PRO A 174 -26.59 25.00 -10.74
CA PRO A 174 -27.69 24.56 -11.60
C PRO A 174 -27.29 24.34 -13.07
N GLU A 175 -26.18 24.92 -13.52
CA GLU A 175 -25.68 24.79 -14.89
C GLU A 175 -24.84 23.51 -15.05
N ARG A 176 -24.35 22.92 -13.95
CA ARG A 176 -23.47 21.76 -13.92
C ARG A 176 -24.10 20.63 -13.11
N LYS A 177 -25.10 20.00 -13.66
CA LYS A 177 -25.86 18.95 -12.97
C LYS A 177 -25.29 17.56 -13.09
N ARG A 178 -24.48 17.31 -14.11
CA ARG A 178 -24.02 15.95 -14.45
C ARG A 178 -22.85 15.52 -13.58
N VAL A 179 -22.92 14.30 -13.06
CA VAL A 179 -21.79 13.58 -12.45
C VAL A 179 -21.57 12.31 -13.26
N ILE A 180 -20.35 12.11 -13.73
CA ILE A 180 -19.95 10.90 -14.45
C ILE A 180 -19.12 10.07 -13.51
N ALA A 181 -19.56 8.84 -13.24
CA ALA A 181 -18.85 7.90 -12.41
C ALA A 181 -18.52 6.62 -13.18
N VAL A 182 -17.26 6.19 -13.14
CA VAL A 182 -16.80 4.99 -13.84
C VAL A 182 -15.92 4.15 -12.92
N SER A 183 -16.03 2.82 -13.05
CA SER A 183 -15.18 1.88 -12.31
C SER A 183 -14.53 0.85 -13.22
N THR A 184 -13.45 0.21 -12.77
CA THR A 184 -13.03 -1.06 -13.37
C THR A 184 -14.14 -2.10 -13.26
N THR A 185 -13.98 -3.24 -13.93
CA THR A 185 -14.95 -4.34 -13.89
C THR A 185 -14.87 -5.19 -12.62
N SER A 186 -13.96 -4.89 -11.71
CA SER A 186 -13.81 -5.60 -10.43
C SER A 186 -14.97 -5.31 -9.50
N GLY A 187 -15.58 -6.36 -8.92
CA GLY A 187 -16.73 -6.23 -8.02
C GLY A 187 -16.50 -5.25 -6.85
N ARG A 188 -15.29 -5.25 -6.26
CA ARG A 188 -14.95 -4.29 -5.19
C ARG A 188 -14.86 -2.83 -5.65
N ALA A 189 -14.41 -2.58 -6.89
CA ALA A 189 -14.37 -1.23 -7.44
C ALA A 189 -15.78 -0.73 -7.80
N ILE A 190 -16.61 -1.63 -8.35
CA ILE A 190 -18.04 -1.35 -8.61
C ILE A 190 -18.75 -1.02 -7.29
N ALA A 191 -18.62 -1.87 -6.27
CA ALA A 191 -19.22 -1.65 -4.98
C ALA A 191 -18.73 -0.37 -4.29
N SER A 192 -17.45 -0.01 -4.45
CA SER A 192 -16.89 1.26 -3.96
C SER A 192 -17.56 2.45 -4.62
N LYS A 193 -17.71 2.43 -5.96
CA LYS A 193 -18.43 3.44 -6.73
C LYS A 193 -19.89 3.58 -6.26
N GLU A 194 -20.59 2.47 -6.13
CA GLU A 194 -22.00 2.46 -5.73
C GLU A 194 -22.21 3.02 -4.33
N ASN A 195 -21.34 2.69 -3.36
CA ASN A 195 -21.39 3.26 -2.02
C ASN A 195 -21.07 4.75 -1.99
N PHE A 196 -20.12 5.22 -2.80
CA PHE A 196 -19.86 6.64 -2.97
C PHE A 196 -21.08 7.37 -3.54
N LEU A 197 -21.68 6.84 -4.61
CA LEU A 197 -22.84 7.42 -5.28
C LEU A 197 -24.10 7.40 -4.42
N SER A 198 -24.30 6.37 -3.60
CA SER A 198 -25.42 6.32 -2.66
C SER A 198 -25.39 7.48 -1.66
N GLN A 199 -24.19 7.84 -1.17
CA GLN A 199 -24.00 8.97 -0.29
C GLN A 199 -24.10 10.30 -1.04
N LEU A 200 -23.58 10.36 -2.28
CA LEU A 200 -23.71 11.54 -3.13
C LEU A 200 -25.20 11.91 -3.33
N ALA A 201 -26.03 10.92 -3.64
CA ALA A 201 -27.47 11.12 -3.82
C ALA A 201 -28.17 11.69 -2.58
N LEU A 202 -27.68 11.39 -1.37
CA LEU A 202 -28.19 11.98 -0.12
C LEU A 202 -27.75 13.43 0.06
N ASN A 203 -26.53 13.76 -0.34
CA ASN A 203 -25.94 15.09 -0.13
C ASN A 203 -26.22 16.07 -1.28
N ALA A 204 -26.47 15.57 -2.48
CA ALA A 204 -26.68 16.34 -3.70
C ALA A 204 -27.75 15.66 -4.59
N PRO A 205 -29.02 15.62 -4.14
CA PRO A 205 -30.09 14.84 -4.80
C PRO A 205 -30.44 15.32 -6.20
N ASP A 206 -30.15 16.57 -6.52
CA ASP A 206 -30.45 17.18 -7.83
C ASP A 206 -29.40 16.86 -8.90
N ARG A 207 -28.43 16.02 -8.61
CA ARG A 207 -27.39 15.64 -9.59
C ARG A 207 -27.86 14.52 -10.50
N GLU A 208 -27.57 14.69 -11.80
CA GLU A 208 -27.81 13.70 -12.83
C GLU A 208 -26.60 12.76 -12.92
N VAL A 209 -26.69 11.58 -12.30
CA VAL A 209 -25.57 10.64 -12.22
C VAL A 209 -25.61 9.67 -13.40
N SER A 210 -24.52 9.67 -14.21
CA SER A 210 -24.25 8.63 -15.18
C SER A 210 -23.20 7.67 -14.62
N SER A 211 -23.54 6.39 -14.47
CA SER A 211 -22.69 5.38 -13.84
C SER A 211 -22.30 4.29 -14.81
N TYR A 212 -20.99 4.11 -15.02
CA TYR A 212 -20.40 3.18 -15.98
C TYR A 212 -19.39 2.23 -15.35
N THR A 213 -19.08 1.17 -16.07
CA THR A 213 -17.91 0.32 -15.83
C THR A 213 -16.98 0.35 -17.05
N ALA A 214 -15.78 -0.19 -16.93
CA ALA A 214 -14.85 -0.29 -18.06
C ALA A 214 -15.37 -1.15 -19.24
N ARG A 215 -16.54 -1.79 -19.11
CA ARG A 215 -17.22 -2.50 -20.22
C ARG A 215 -18.14 -1.61 -21.04
N ASP A 216 -18.57 -0.50 -20.49
CA ASP A 216 -19.60 0.38 -21.08
C ASP A 216 -18.98 1.35 -22.08
N THR A 217 -18.15 0.82 -23.01
CA THR A 217 -17.37 1.62 -23.98
C THR A 217 -18.19 2.23 -25.10
N LEU A 218 -19.43 1.80 -25.28
CA LEU A 218 -20.36 2.41 -26.23
C LEU A 218 -20.93 3.72 -25.68
N GLU A 219 -21.33 3.74 -24.42
CA GLU A 219 -21.91 4.90 -23.74
C GLU A 219 -20.84 5.86 -23.20
N TYR A 220 -19.69 5.30 -22.82
CA TYR A 220 -18.53 6.06 -22.35
C TYR A 220 -17.24 5.50 -22.98
N PRO A 221 -16.85 5.94 -24.19
CA PRO A 221 -15.69 5.41 -24.92
C PRO A 221 -14.36 5.48 -24.15
N ALA A 222 -14.22 6.44 -23.23
CA ALA A 222 -13.03 6.56 -22.38
C ALA A 222 -13.03 5.64 -21.16
N ALA A 223 -14.05 4.79 -20.93
CA ALA A 223 -14.21 4.01 -19.71
C ALA A 223 -12.97 3.18 -19.31
N VAL A 224 -12.36 2.48 -20.25
CA VAL A 224 -11.13 1.70 -20.01
C VAL A 224 -9.98 2.64 -19.69
N LEU A 225 -9.76 3.65 -20.54
CA LEU A 225 -8.65 4.59 -20.40
C LEU A 225 -8.72 5.35 -19.06
N ALA A 226 -9.93 5.78 -18.67
CA ALA A 226 -10.19 6.53 -17.46
C ALA A 226 -9.95 5.73 -16.17
N THR A 227 -10.04 4.40 -16.21
CA THR A 227 -9.95 3.54 -15.01
C THR A 227 -8.71 2.66 -14.95
N SER A 228 -8.13 2.34 -16.10
CA SER A 228 -7.06 1.34 -16.22
C SER A 228 -5.92 1.78 -17.13
N GLY A 229 -5.98 2.99 -17.68
CA GLY A 229 -5.00 3.49 -18.64
C GLY A 229 -5.04 2.78 -20.00
N TYR A 230 -3.94 2.87 -20.73
CA TYR A 230 -3.83 2.19 -22.03
C TYR A 230 -3.82 0.67 -21.84
N PRO A 231 -4.48 -0.09 -22.73
CA PRO A 231 -4.46 -1.54 -22.67
C PRO A 231 -3.04 -2.06 -22.95
N MET A 232 -2.54 -2.85 -22.01
CA MET A 232 -1.22 -3.49 -22.11
C MET A 232 -1.38 -4.86 -22.77
N SER A 233 -0.67 -5.10 -23.89
CA SER A 233 -0.67 -6.40 -24.56
C SER A 233 -0.03 -7.49 -23.66
N LYS A 234 -0.34 -8.76 -23.95
CA LYS A 234 0.29 -9.90 -23.23
C LYS A 234 1.81 -9.92 -23.44
N GLU A 235 2.29 -9.48 -24.61
CA GLU A 235 3.71 -9.41 -24.94
C GLU A 235 4.41 -8.32 -24.11
N VAL A 236 3.88 -7.11 -24.08
CA VAL A 236 4.40 -6.01 -23.27
C VAL A 236 4.45 -6.43 -21.79
N ARG A 237 3.36 -7.01 -21.28
CA ARG A 237 3.30 -7.48 -19.88
C ARG A 237 4.32 -8.59 -19.60
N ARG A 238 4.61 -9.47 -20.55
CA ARG A 238 5.64 -10.53 -20.41
C ARG A 238 7.04 -9.96 -20.40
N ASN A 239 7.28 -8.87 -21.12
CA ASN A 239 8.57 -8.22 -21.26
C ASN A 239 8.80 -7.11 -20.23
N GLU A 240 7.82 -6.86 -19.36
CA GLU A 240 7.92 -5.88 -18.27
C GLU A 240 9.12 -6.20 -17.37
N ARG A 241 9.98 -5.23 -17.13
CA ARG A 241 11.19 -5.38 -16.34
C ARG A 241 11.05 -4.66 -15.01
N PHE A 242 11.38 -5.38 -13.95
CA PHE A 242 11.44 -4.84 -12.61
C PHE A 242 12.86 -4.89 -12.10
N PRO A 243 13.29 -3.94 -11.28
CA PRO A 243 14.58 -4.02 -10.60
C PRO A 243 14.67 -5.29 -9.77
N ASP A 244 15.82 -5.94 -9.78
CA ASP A 244 16.07 -7.05 -8.86
C ASP A 244 16.20 -6.52 -7.44
N THR A 245 15.27 -6.90 -6.58
CA THR A 245 15.26 -6.52 -5.16
C THR A 245 15.83 -7.59 -4.25
N SER A 246 16.26 -8.73 -4.78
CA SER A 246 16.69 -9.91 -4.00
C SER A 246 17.83 -9.56 -3.04
N GLU A 247 18.86 -8.86 -3.51
CA GLU A 247 19.99 -8.45 -2.67
C GLU A 247 19.57 -7.45 -1.59
N SER A 248 18.75 -6.44 -1.96
CA SER A 248 18.26 -5.43 -1.02
C SER A 248 17.36 -6.05 0.04
N THR A 249 16.47 -6.96 -0.36
CA THR A 249 15.60 -7.72 0.54
C THR A 249 16.43 -8.60 1.48
N ALA A 250 17.39 -9.35 0.95
CA ALA A 250 18.27 -10.20 1.76
C ALA A 250 19.11 -9.36 2.76
N ARG A 251 19.54 -8.16 2.37
CA ARG A 251 20.26 -7.24 3.26
C ARG A 251 19.37 -6.73 4.38
N LEU A 252 18.13 -6.34 4.08
CA LEU A 252 17.16 -5.94 5.09
C LEU A 252 16.87 -7.08 6.05
N MET A 253 16.62 -8.30 5.53
CA MET A 253 16.34 -9.47 6.36
C MET A 253 17.52 -9.85 7.26
N LYS A 254 18.77 -9.67 6.83
CA LYS A 254 19.95 -9.87 7.71
C LYS A 254 19.99 -8.89 8.89
N GLY A 255 19.40 -7.70 8.76
CA GLY A 255 19.26 -6.74 9.84
C GLY A 255 18.08 -7.00 10.76
N PHE A 256 17.18 -7.90 10.38
CA PHE A 256 15.99 -8.24 11.14
C PHE A 256 16.34 -9.18 12.30
N ASP A 257 16.10 -8.74 13.54
CA ASP A 257 16.29 -9.57 14.72
C ASP A 257 15.05 -10.42 15.00
N SER A 258 15.01 -11.60 14.43
CA SER A 258 13.90 -12.55 14.59
C SER A 258 13.94 -13.38 15.89
N ARG A 259 14.98 -13.24 16.74
CA ARG A 259 15.17 -14.07 17.93
C ARG A 259 13.97 -14.05 18.86
N ARG A 260 13.39 -12.88 19.10
CA ARG A 260 12.20 -12.75 19.95
C ARG A 260 10.99 -13.50 19.33
N LEU A 261 10.71 -13.30 18.05
CA LEU A 261 9.60 -13.97 17.35
C LEU A 261 9.79 -15.48 17.32
N ARG A 262 11.01 -15.96 17.07
CA ARG A 262 11.34 -17.38 17.13
C ARG A 262 11.05 -17.96 18.51
N SER A 263 11.55 -17.32 19.57
CA SER A 263 11.32 -17.79 20.95
C SER A 263 9.87 -17.63 21.41
N LEU A 264 9.14 -16.64 20.87
CA LEU A 264 7.74 -16.43 21.16
C LEU A 264 6.85 -17.51 20.53
N LEU A 265 7.12 -17.85 19.27
CA LEU A 265 6.22 -18.68 18.47
C LEU A 265 6.60 -20.15 18.43
N PHE A 266 7.86 -20.50 18.72
CA PHE A 266 8.38 -21.86 18.57
C PHE A 266 9.11 -22.34 19.83
N VAL A 267 9.04 -23.65 20.08
CA VAL A 267 9.73 -24.34 21.19
C VAL A 267 10.60 -25.45 20.60
N SER A 268 11.86 -25.49 21.02
CA SER A 268 12.75 -26.62 20.73
C SER A 268 12.53 -27.74 21.73
N ASN A 269 12.13 -28.90 21.28
CA ASN A 269 11.93 -30.11 22.09
C ASN A 269 13.22 -30.94 22.24
N CYS A 270 14.39 -30.29 22.32
CA CYS A 270 15.62 -31.01 22.63
C CYS A 270 15.59 -31.43 24.11
N ASN A 271 15.42 -32.71 24.38
CA ASN A 271 15.64 -33.25 25.71
C ASN A 271 17.09 -33.01 26.10
N ASP A 272 17.33 -32.08 27.03
CA ASP A 272 18.63 -31.84 27.69
C ASP A 272 19.08 -33.04 28.59
N SER A 273 18.42 -34.20 28.46
CA SER A 273 18.69 -35.40 29.28
C SER A 273 19.95 -36.18 28.93
N ILE A 274 20.73 -35.75 27.92
CA ILE A 274 21.97 -36.45 27.53
C ILE A 274 23.26 -35.88 28.22
N LEU A 275 23.18 -34.79 28.95
CA LEU A 275 24.36 -34.17 29.60
C LEU A 275 24.42 -34.33 31.14
N ALA A 276 23.59 -35.19 31.71
CA ALA A 276 23.58 -35.45 33.16
C ALA A 276 24.25 -36.77 33.59
N THR A 277 25.07 -37.40 32.73
CA THR A 277 25.89 -38.57 33.16
C THR A 277 27.33 -38.38 32.73
N ASN A 278 28.12 -37.85 33.58
CA ASN A 278 29.46 -38.28 34.04
C ASN A 278 30.19 -37.10 34.65
N GLY A 279 29.98 -36.95 35.98
CA GLY A 279 30.85 -36.14 36.78
C GLY A 279 32.17 -36.90 37.04
N ARG A 280 33.25 -36.18 36.88
CA ARG A 280 34.42 -36.12 37.78
C ARG A 280 35.58 -35.41 37.13
N ASP A 281 35.96 -34.33 37.79
CA ASP A 281 37.31 -33.74 37.86
C ASP A 281 38.12 -33.49 36.60
N THR A 282 38.37 -32.25 36.25
CA THR A 282 39.65 -31.58 36.52
C THR A 282 39.69 -30.17 35.92
N ALA A 283 40.39 -29.33 36.65
CA ALA A 283 40.75 -27.94 36.55
C ALA A 283 40.98 -27.31 35.18
N LEU A 284 40.66 -26.01 35.13
CA LEU A 284 41.16 -24.95 34.21
C LEU A 284 41.08 -25.21 32.70
N GLY A 285 40.17 -24.55 32.09
CA GLY A 285 40.19 -24.37 30.63
C GLY A 285 39.03 -23.47 30.20
N HIS A 286 39.32 -22.35 29.60
CA HIS A 286 38.36 -21.45 28.96
C HIS A 286 37.20 -22.19 28.32
N VAL A 287 36.03 -22.09 28.94
CA VAL A 287 34.78 -22.45 28.24
C VAL A 287 34.46 -21.32 27.32
N THR A 288 34.92 -21.41 26.07
CA THR A 288 34.29 -20.71 24.96
C THR A 288 32.85 -21.19 24.96
N SER A 289 31.93 -20.32 25.26
CA SER A 289 30.49 -20.55 25.07
C SER A 289 30.25 -20.82 23.59
N LEU A 290 30.23 -22.08 23.20
CA LEU A 290 29.57 -22.51 21.98
C LEU A 290 28.11 -22.09 22.14
N SER A 291 27.73 -21.01 21.50
CA SER A 291 26.34 -20.61 21.37
C SER A 291 25.58 -21.82 20.85
N LYS A 292 24.73 -22.42 21.71
CA LYS A 292 23.73 -23.38 21.26
C LYS A 292 22.85 -22.64 20.26
N SER A 293 23.09 -22.82 18.96
CA SER A 293 22.09 -22.45 17.96
C SER A 293 20.85 -23.28 18.29
N SER A 294 19.77 -22.65 18.71
CA SER A 294 18.54 -23.39 18.95
C SER A 294 18.07 -23.96 17.63
N LEU A 295 17.45 -25.13 17.61
CA LEU A 295 16.83 -25.67 16.38
C LEU A 295 15.79 -24.72 15.78
N ALA A 296 15.23 -23.81 16.59
CA ALA A 296 14.41 -22.71 16.12
C ALA A 296 15.16 -21.75 15.18
N ASP A 297 16.51 -21.71 15.23
CA ASP A 297 17.32 -20.89 14.31
C ASP A 297 17.32 -21.45 12.86
N SER A 298 16.85 -22.68 12.65
CA SER A 298 16.69 -23.27 11.31
C SER A 298 15.41 -22.79 10.58
N ILE A 299 14.50 -22.12 11.28
CA ILE A 299 13.25 -21.58 10.67
C ILE A 299 13.61 -20.39 9.79
N ASP A 300 13.16 -20.41 8.54
CA ASP A 300 13.34 -19.30 7.61
C ASP A 300 12.61 -18.03 8.08
N ASP A 301 13.33 -16.92 8.21
CA ASP A 301 12.77 -15.64 8.62
C ASP A 301 11.68 -15.11 7.69
N SER A 302 11.61 -15.58 6.45
CA SER A 302 10.54 -15.22 5.52
C SER A 302 9.14 -15.64 6.01
N ILE A 303 9.06 -16.57 6.96
CA ILE A 303 7.80 -16.96 7.61
C ILE A 303 7.14 -15.78 8.32
N PHE A 304 7.94 -14.90 8.96
CA PHE A 304 7.42 -13.75 9.72
C PHE A 304 6.81 -12.70 8.78
N ILE A 305 7.40 -12.49 7.59
CA ILE A 305 6.81 -11.64 6.55
C ILE A 305 5.44 -12.18 6.14
N ARG A 306 5.34 -13.50 5.92
CA ARG A 306 4.09 -14.13 5.48
C ARG A 306 3.03 -14.14 6.59
N ILE A 307 3.44 -14.27 7.85
CA ILE A 307 2.55 -14.14 9.01
C ILE A 307 1.98 -12.72 9.06
N GLN A 308 2.84 -11.70 8.97
CA GLN A 308 2.41 -10.29 8.98
C GLN A 308 1.53 -9.99 7.77
N PHE A 309 1.91 -10.46 6.56
CA PHE A 309 1.13 -10.30 5.34
C PHE A 309 -0.29 -10.89 5.47
N SER A 310 -0.40 -12.10 6.00
CA SER A 310 -1.70 -12.76 6.20
C SER A 310 -2.50 -12.06 7.30
N GLY A 311 -1.85 -11.74 8.41
CA GLY A 311 -2.50 -11.15 9.58
C GLY A 311 -3.07 -9.77 9.33
N ARG A 312 -2.39 -8.91 8.55
CA ARG A 312 -2.81 -7.50 8.33
C ARG A 312 -4.19 -7.31 7.70
N HIS A 313 -4.75 -8.35 7.07
CA HIS A 313 -6.11 -8.31 6.53
C HIS A 313 -7.19 -8.04 7.59
N TYR A 314 -6.90 -8.27 8.89
CA TYR A 314 -7.83 -8.00 9.98
C TYR A 314 -8.29 -6.52 9.98
N GLU A 315 -7.38 -5.60 9.68
CA GLU A 315 -7.69 -4.17 9.69
C GLU A 315 -8.70 -3.77 8.61
N CYS A 316 -8.60 -4.37 7.43
CA CYS A 316 -9.55 -4.13 6.34
C CYS A 316 -10.97 -4.62 6.65
N ILE A 317 -11.08 -5.65 7.49
CA ILE A 317 -12.38 -6.18 7.92
C ILE A 317 -12.98 -5.24 8.97
N GLY A 318 -12.19 -4.82 9.95
CA GLY A 318 -12.59 -3.86 10.98
C GLY A 318 -13.73 -4.35 11.88
N ASP A 319 -13.88 -5.67 12.00
CA ASP A 319 -14.84 -6.32 12.91
C ASP A 319 -14.12 -6.66 14.22
N THR A 320 -14.77 -6.39 15.35
CA THR A 320 -14.22 -6.69 16.68
C THR A 320 -14.07 -8.19 16.95
N LEU A 321 -14.74 -9.03 16.18
CA LEU A 321 -14.61 -10.49 16.24
C LEU A 321 -13.35 -11.02 15.57
N VAL A 322 -12.68 -10.19 14.76
CA VAL A 322 -11.44 -10.57 14.08
C VAL A 322 -10.26 -10.23 14.96
N PRO A 323 -9.35 -11.19 15.21
CA PRO A 323 -8.19 -10.96 16.08
C PRO A 323 -7.28 -9.86 15.55
N ASN A 324 -6.79 -9.00 16.46
CA ASN A 324 -5.73 -8.04 16.14
C ASN A 324 -4.37 -8.77 16.14
N PHE A 325 -3.69 -8.74 14.99
CA PHE A 325 -2.40 -9.41 14.79
C PHE A 325 -1.19 -8.61 15.27
N GLU A 326 -1.33 -7.30 15.50
CA GLU A 326 -0.23 -6.47 15.99
C GLU A 326 0.27 -6.94 17.36
N LYS A 327 -0.59 -7.60 18.16
CA LYS A 327 -0.24 -8.14 19.47
C LYS A 327 0.93 -9.14 19.48
N TYR A 328 1.22 -9.76 18.34
CA TYR A 328 2.31 -10.73 18.21
C TYR A 328 3.67 -10.09 17.94
N PHE A 329 3.70 -8.83 17.53
CA PHE A 329 4.88 -8.12 17.07
C PHE A 329 5.20 -6.94 17.96
N THR A 330 6.47 -6.59 18.06
CA THR A 330 6.88 -5.26 18.49
C THR A 330 6.73 -4.28 17.34
N VAL A 331 6.66 -2.99 17.64
CA VAL A 331 6.58 -1.95 16.59
C VAL A 331 7.82 -1.95 15.70
N GLU A 332 8.99 -2.27 16.26
CA GLU A 332 10.23 -2.38 15.50
C GLU A 332 10.17 -3.54 14.50
N GLU A 333 9.64 -4.68 14.91
CA GLU A 333 9.45 -5.83 14.02
C GLU A 333 8.44 -5.50 12.91
N LEU A 334 7.33 -4.85 13.24
CA LEU A 334 6.35 -4.39 12.24
C LEU A 334 6.97 -3.41 11.25
N TYR A 335 7.78 -2.48 11.71
CA TYR A 335 8.48 -1.55 10.83
C TYR A 335 9.44 -2.26 9.88
N TYR A 336 10.25 -3.22 10.39
CA TYR A 336 11.15 -4.01 9.54
C TYR A 336 10.42 -4.82 8.47
N LEU A 337 9.36 -5.53 8.86
CA LEU A 337 8.56 -6.33 7.94
C LEU A 337 7.88 -5.43 6.89
N TRP A 338 7.39 -4.26 7.29
CA TRP A 338 6.85 -3.25 6.38
C TRP A 338 7.92 -2.76 5.38
N THR A 339 9.17 -2.51 5.82
CA THR A 339 10.23 -2.02 4.90
C THR A 339 10.51 -3.00 3.77
N VAL A 340 10.52 -4.30 4.05
CA VAL A 340 10.75 -5.34 3.03
C VAL A 340 9.61 -5.34 2.00
N GLU A 341 8.37 -5.33 2.45
CA GLU A 341 7.22 -5.33 1.55
C GLU A 341 7.13 -4.05 0.72
N THR A 342 7.31 -2.89 1.36
CA THR A 342 7.27 -1.60 0.68
C THR A 342 8.37 -1.50 -0.38
N LEU A 343 9.56 -2.01 -0.12
CA LEU A 343 10.65 -2.03 -1.09
C LEU A 343 10.27 -2.84 -2.33
N ILE A 344 9.75 -4.05 -2.14
CA ILE A 344 9.31 -4.92 -3.24
C ILE A 344 8.16 -4.25 -4.01
N TRP A 345 7.18 -3.73 -3.29
CA TRP A 345 6.02 -3.08 -3.88
C TRP A 345 6.41 -1.84 -4.70
N TYR A 346 7.29 -0.98 -4.17
CA TYR A 346 7.81 0.19 -4.86
C TYR A 346 8.55 -0.18 -6.15
N ALA A 347 9.45 -1.18 -6.08
CA ALA A 347 10.18 -1.66 -7.25
C ALA A 347 9.26 -2.13 -8.38
N HIS A 348 8.12 -2.74 -8.02
CA HIS A 348 7.13 -3.24 -8.98
C HIS A 348 6.09 -2.20 -9.41
N SER A 349 6.07 -1.03 -8.79
CA SER A 349 5.02 -0.03 -9.04
C SER A 349 5.43 1.08 -10.00
N CYS A 350 6.66 0.99 -10.59
CA CYS A 350 7.06 1.71 -11.80
C CYS A 350 7.92 2.99 -11.69
N ALA A 351 8.10 3.57 -10.51
CA ALA A 351 8.91 4.79 -10.38
C ALA A 351 10.38 4.50 -10.03
N CYS A 352 10.74 3.24 -9.80
CA CYS A 352 12.05 2.83 -9.34
C CYS A 352 13.11 2.95 -10.44
N GLU A 353 14.31 3.39 -10.08
CA GLU A 353 15.48 3.33 -10.97
C GLU A 353 15.75 1.89 -11.43
N GLY A 354 16.00 1.71 -12.72
CA GLY A 354 16.19 0.40 -13.34
C GLY A 354 14.89 -0.31 -13.77
N ALA A 355 13.70 0.23 -13.45
CA ALA A 355 12.46 -0.18 -14.08
C ALA A 355 12.37 0.36 -15.52
N ASP A 356 11.59 -0.31 -16.36
CA ASP A 356 11.35 0.13 -17.73
C ASP A 356 10.22 1.17 -17.85
N HIS A 357 9.68 1.63 -16.72
CA HIS A 357 8.57 2.59 -16.63
C HIS A 357 7.29 2.19 -17.37
N THR A 358 7.17 0.93 -17.80
CA THR A 358 6.04 0.41 -18.58
C THR A 358 4.70 0.75 -17.90
N ARG A 359 4.60 0.61 -16.58
CA ARG A 359 3.35 0.91 -15.85
C ARG A 359 3.00 2.39 -15.84
N MET A 360 3.98 3.29 -15.74
CA MET A 360 3.72 4.73 -15.84
C MET A 360 3.19 5.09 -17.22
N HIS A 361 3.79 4.52 -18.27
CA HIS A 361 3.33 4.73 -19.65
C HIS A 361 1.93 4.17 -19.90
N TYR A 362 1.70 2.89 -19.60
CA TYR A 362 0.41 2.26 -19.93
C TYR A 362 -0.70 2.67 -18.95
N TYR A 363 -0.43 2.70 -17.66
CA TYR A 363 -1.48 2.96 -16.67
C TYR A 363 -1.58 4.45 -16.35
N GLY A 364 -0.50 5.08 -15.90
CA GLY A 364 -0.52 6.48 -15.48
C GLY A 364 -0.86 7.45 -16.60
N ALA A 365 -0.19 7.33 -17.76
CA ALA A 365 -0.35 8.28 -18.86
C ALA A 365 -1.75 8.27 -19.47
N GLY A 366 -2.35 7.08 -19.66
CA GLY A 366 -3.70 6.98 -20.19
C GLY A 366 -4.73 7.62 -19.28
N ILE A 367 -4.64 7.37 -17.96
CA ILE A 367 -5.53 7.98 -16.97
C ILE A 367 -5.33 9.49 -16.94
N LEU A 368 -4.09 9.97 -16.87
CA LEU A 368 -3.77 11.39 -16.80
C LEU A 368 -4.25 12.15 -18.04
N LYS A 369 -4.11 11.53 -19.23
CA LYS A 369 -4.66 12.09 -20.46
C LYS A 369 -6.18 12.27 -20.36
N THR A 370 -6.90 11.27 -19.86
CA THR A 370 -8.36 11.38 -19.67
C THR A 370 -8.72 12.49 -18.69
N ILE A 371 -7.96 12.64 -17.61
CA ILE A 371 -8.15 13.73 -16.63
C ILE A 371 -7.99 15.09 -17.33
N ILE A 372 -6.99 15.25 -18.19
CA ILE A 372 -6.75 16.50 -18.95
C ILE A 372 -7.90 16.78 -19.90
N ASP A 373 -8.28 15.81 -20.74
CA ASP A 373 -9.31 15.98 -21.76
C ASP A 373 -10.68 16.34 -21.14
N GLU A 374 -11.04 15.70 -20.03
CA GLU A 374 -12.29 15.97 -19.31
C GLU A 374 -12.27 17.32 -18.58
N ALA A 375 -11.12 17.70 -18.00
CA ALA A 375 -10.95 19.01 -17.39
C ALA A 375 -11.09 20.13 -18.44
N ASP A 376 -10.44 20.02 -19.59
CA ASP A 376 -10.58 20.98 -20.67
C ASP A 376 -12.04 21.10 -21.16
N SER A 377 -12.74 19.98 -21.26
CA SER A 377 -14.16 19.95 -21.61
C SER A 377 -15.03 20.64 -20.55
N ALA A 378 -14.71 20.44 -19.26
CA ALA A 378 -15.40 21.10 -18.16
C ALA A 378 -15.13 22.62 -18.17
N ILE A 379 -13.90 23.04 -18.44
CA ILE A 379 -13.52 24.45 -18.55
C ILE A 379 -14.23 25.12 -19.74
N ALA A 380 -14.34 24.41 -20.87
CA ALA A 380 -15.05 24.88 -22.06
C ALA A 380 -16.58 25.04 -21.86
N GLY A 381 -17.13 24.60 -20.74
CA GLY A 381 -18.52 24.87 -20.36
C GLY A 381 -19.50 23.71 -20.52
N ASN A 382 -19.03 22.44 -20.53
CA ASN A 382 -19.96 21.33 -20.43
C ASN A 382 -20.71 21.32 -19.06
N SER A 383 -21.79 20.54 -18.98
CA SER A 383 -22.64 20.48 -17.78
C SER A 383 -22.13 19.55 -16.70
N VAL A 384 -20.87 19.08 -16.77
CA VAL A 384 -20.29 18.13 -15.82
C VAL A 384 -19.74 18.85 -14.59
N ALA A 385 -20.23 18.48 -13.42
CA ALA A 385 -19.74 18.94 -12.10
C ALA A 385 -18.57 18.09 -11.59
N ALA A 386 -18.61 16.78 -11.83
CA ALA A 386 -17.55 15.88 -11.39
C ALA A 386 -17.38 14.65 -12.30
N ASN A 387 -16.13 14.26 -12.50
CA ASN A 387 -15.73 12.94 -13.02
C ASN A 387 -15.13 12.11 -11.89
N LEU A 388 -15.77 10.99 -11.57
CA LEU A 388 -15.42 10.11 -10.45
C LEU A 388 -14.96 8.75 -10.98
N ARG A 389 -13.72 8.35 -10.65
CA ARG A 389 -13.12 7.11 -11.14
C ARG A 389 -12.74 6.21 -9.99
N PHE A 390 -13.09 4.89 -10.10
CA PHE A 390 -12.86 3.90 -9.05
C PHE A 390 -12.06 2.72 -9.61
N SER A 391 -10.90 2.48 -9.04
CA SER A 391 -9.90 1.59 -9.61
C SER A 391 -9.11 0.84 -8.52
N HIS A 392 -7.80 0.67 -8.72
CA HIS A 392 -6.88 -0.10 -7.87
C HIS A 392 -5.61 0.68 -7.55
N ASP A 393 -4.87 0.24 -6.54
CA ASP A 393 -3.53 0.74 -6.19
C ASP A 393 -2.56 0.65 -7.36
N THR A 394 -2.62 -0.45 -8.12
CA THR A 394 -1.79 -0.69 -9.32
C THR A 394 -1.93 0.36 -10.42
N TYR A 395 -2.98 1.15 -10.39
CA TYR A 395 -3.20 2.29 -11.31
C TYR A 395 -3.04 3.64 -10.61
N LEU A 396 -3.43 3.73 -9.34
CA LEU A 396 -3.32 4.98 -8.58
C LEU A 396 -1.86 5.40 -8.38
N TYR A 397 -0.99 4.44 -8.02
CA TYR A 397 0.40 4.79 -7.75
C TYR A 397 1.15 5.26 -9.00
N PRO A 398 1.11 4.56 -10.15
CA PRO A 398 1.68 5.07 -11.39
C PRO A 398 1.14 6.44 -11.80
N LEU A 399 -0.13 6.71 -11.55
CA LEU A 399 -0.72 8.02 -11.78
C LEU A 399 -0.09 9.09 -10.87
N LEU A 400 -0.02 8.85 -9.56
CA LEU A 400 0.60 9.76 -8.59
C LEU A 400 2.07 10.04 -8.92
N ALA A 401 2.83 9.00 -9.26
CA ALA A 401 4.24 9.09 -9.64
C ALA A 401 4.42 9.88 -10.96
N LEU A 402 3.55 9.65 -11.94
CA LEU A 402 3.56 10.39 -13.20
C LEU A 402 3.19 11.86 -12.99
N MET A 403 2.20 12.15 -12.14
CA MET A 403 1.86 13.52 -11.76
C MET A 403 2.98 14.21 -10.97
N GLY A 404 3.90 13.45 -10.38
CA GLY A 404 5.02 13.97 -9.60
C GLY A 404 4.57 14.63 -8.29
N VAL A 405 3.47 14.16 -7.68
CA VAL A 405 2.96 14.74 -6.44
C VAL A 405 3.82 14.33 -5.24
N GLU A 406 3.93 15.19 -4.27
CA GLU A 406 4.69 15.01 -3.04
C GLU A 406 4.43 13.65 -2.38
N GLY A 407 5.52 12.94 -2.04
CA GLY A 407 5.51 11.61 -1.44
C GLY A 407 5.31 10.46 -2.44
N ALA A 408 5.11 10.76 -3.74
CA ALA A 408 5.08 9.78 -4.83
C ALA A 408 6.06 10.15 -5.97
N ASP A 409 6.76 11.26 -5.86
CA ASP A 409 7.66 11.86 -6.86
C ASP A 409 9.06 11.24 -6.91
N TYR A 410 9.43 10.41 -5.94
CA TYR A 410 10.74 9.77 -5.88
C TYR A 410 10.91 8.72 -7.00
N GLN A 411 12.03 8.77 -7.72
CA GLN A 411 12.34 7.90 -8.86
C GLN A 411 13.74 7.26 -8.77
N GLY A 412 14.33 7.24 -7.60
CA GLY A 412 15.66 6.67 -7.36
C GLY A 412 15.64 5.16 -7.06
N PRO A 413 16.79 4.62 -6.61
CA PRO A 413 16.92 3.21 -6.23
C PRO A 413 15.90 2.78 -5.18
N ALA A 414 15.45 1.52 -5.24
CA ALA A 414 14.42 0.99 -4.34
C ALA A 414 14.74 1.20 -2.86
N ILE A 415 15.99 0.99 -2.46
CA ILE A 415 16.41 1.15 -1.06
C ILE A 415 16.27 2.59 -0.54
N GLY A 416 16.41 3.59 -1.41
CA GLY A 416 16.24 5.00 -1.07
C GLY A 416 14.79 5.45 -0.96
N ALA A 417 13.82 4.57 -1.30
CA ALA A 417 12.40 4.88 -1.25
C ALA A 417 11.82 4.81 0.17
N LEU A 418 12.43 4.07 1.09
CA LEU A 418 11.85 3.67 2.37
C LEU A 418 11.30 4.81 3.23
N ASP A 419 11.93 5.99 3.22
CA ASP A 419 11.44 7.18 3.96
C ASP A 419 10.83 8.27 3.04
N ARG A 420 10.75 8.01 1.74
CA ARG A 420 10.27 8.97 0.74
C ARG A 420 8.97 8.54 0.10
N VAL A 421 8.77 7.23 -0.04
CA VAL A 421 7.58 6.64 -0.63
C VAL A 421 6.90 5.76 0.41
N ILE A 422 5.92 6.32 1.08
CA ILE A 422 5.19 5.64 2.15
C ILE A 422 3.86 5.16 1.56
N ASP A 423 3.74 3.86 1.30
CA ASP A 423 2.63 3.26 0.59
C ASP A 423 1.28 3.45 1.32
N PHE A 424 1.26 3.35 2.66
CA PHE A 424 0.05 3.58 3.43
C PHE A 424 -0.43 5.05 3.43
N THR A 425 0.40 6.01 3.01
CA THR A 425 -0.01 7.41 2.79
C THR A 425 -0.33 7.71 1.33
N ASN A 426 0.17 6.91 0.40
CA ASN A 426 -0.03 7.12 -1.04
C ASN A 426 -1.22 6.32 -1.57
N VAL A 427 -1.30 5.04 -1.21
CA VAL A 427 -2.21 4.09 -1.84
C VAL A 427 -2.91 3.17 -0.83
N CYS A 428 -3.20 3.65 0.37
CA CYS A 428 -4.04 2.94 1.33
C CYS A 428 -5.38 2.52 0.70
N THR A 429 -6.17 1.68 1.38
CA THR A 429 -7.53 1.37 0.89
C THR A 429 -8.35 2.64 0.74
N ALA A 430 -9.20 2.75 -0.26
CA ALA A 430 -9.92 3.97 -0.66
C ALA A 430 -9.02 5.20 -0.94
N GLY A 431 -7.68 5.01 -1.00
CA GLY A 431 -6.74 6.08 -1.37
C GLY A 431 -7.15 6.73 -2.68
N ASN A 432 -6.98 8.05 -2.76
CA ASN A 432 -7.47 8.82 -3.90
C ASN A 432 -6.66 10.09 -4.17
N VAL A 433 -6.77 10.58 -5.39
CA VAL A 433 -6.33 11.90 -5.80
C VAL A 433 -7.53 12.68 -6.35
N GLN A 434 -7.62 13.95 -5.97
CA GLN A 434 -8.67 14.86 -6.43
C GLN A 434 -8.02 16.12 -6.95
N LEU A 435 -8.43 16.57 -8.13
CA LEU A 435 -8.11 17.87 -8.68
C LEU A 435 -9.36 18.73 -8.58
N ILE A 436 -9.28 19.81 -7.81
CA ILE A 436 -10.38 20.74 -7.60
C ILE A 436 -10.11 21.98 -8.43
N PHE A 437 -11.01 22.27 -9.36
CA PHE A 437 -10.89 23.37 -10.33
C PHE A 437 -11.69 24.57 -9.87
N TYR A 438 -11.05 25.73 -9.87
CA TYR A 438 -11.62 27.01 -9.46
C TYR A 438 -11.64 27.95 -10.64
N LYS A 439 -12.78 28.57 -10.91
CA LYS A 439 -12.97 29.55 -11.98
C LYS A 439 -13.03 30.96 -11.39
N LYS A 440 -12.39 31.87 -12.09
CA LYS A 440 -12.43 33.30 -11.78
C LYS A 440 -13.83 33.84 -11.99
N GLN A 441 -14.36 34.61 -11.01
CA GLN A 441 -15.72 35.15 -11.02
C GLN A 441 -15.80 36.52 -11.74
N ALA A 442 -14.72 37.30 -11.71
CA ALA A 442 -14.65 38.60 -12.37
C ALA A 442 -13.38 38.75 -13.20
N ALA A 443 -13.44 39.49 -14.29
CA ALA A 443 -12.26 39.77 -15.12
C ALA A 443 -11.25 40.62 -14.32
N GLN A 444 -10.27 40.00 -13.73
CA GLN A 444 -9.11 40.65 -13.12
C GLN A 444 -7.93 40.49 -14.09
N ALA A 445 -7.36 41.61 -14.55
CA ALA A 445 -6.21 41.59 -15.42
C ALA A 445 -5.04 40.87 -14.76
N ASN A 446 -4.28 40.07 -15.55
CA ASN A 446 -3.03 39.39 -15.14
C ASN A 446 -3.19 38.28 -14.09
N GLN A 447 -4.36 37.69 -13.91
CA GLN A 447 -4.52 36.50 -13.08
C GLN A 447 -5.03 35.32 -13.92
N PRO A 448 -4.66 34.06 -13.60
CA PRO A 448 -5.14 32.85 -14.27
C PRO A 448 -6.68 32.79 -14.33
N ASP A 449 -7.25 32.28 -15.43
CA ASP A 449 -8.71 32.10 -15.54
C ASP A 449 -9.18 30.89 -14.73
N VAL A 450 -8.33 29.86 -14.60
CA VAL A 450 -8.62 28.62 -13.87
C VAL A 450 -7.44 28.24 -12.99
N LEU A 451 -7.71 28.07 -11.70
CA LEU A 451 -6.76 27.53 -10.72
C LEU A 451 -7.14 26.09 -10.36
N VAL A 452 -6.13 25.30 -10.04
CA VAL A 452 -6.29 23.88 -9.63
C VAL A 452 -5.59 23.63 -8.30
N LYS A 453 -6.28 23.01 -7.37
CA LYS A 453 -5.74 22.47 -6.13
C LYS A 453 -5.72 20.96 -6.20
N ILE A 454 -4.63 20.32 -5.76
CA ILE A 454 -4.47 18.86 -5.76
C ILE A 454 -4.60 18.35 -4.33
N LEU A 455 -5.49 17.37 -4.13
CA LEU A 455 -5.63 16.65 -2.88
C LEU A 455 -5.20 15.19 -3.09
N LYS A 456 -4.35 14.68 -2.20
CA LYS A 456 -4.03 13.26 -2.07
C LYS A 456 -4.58 12.76 -0.75
N ASN A 457 -5.49 11.79 -0.79
CA ASN A 457 -6.21 11.29 0.39
C ASN A 457 -6.86 12.44 1.19
N GLU A 458 -7.47 13.36 0.47
CA GLU A 458 -8.13 14.56 1.02
C GLU A 458 -7.17 15.55 1.74
N LYS A 459 -5.86 15.43 1.54
CA LYS A 459 -4.84 16.36 2.02
C LYS A 459 -4.27 17.15 0.84
N GLU A 460 -4.12 18.47 1.02
CA GLU A 460 -3.44 19.33 0.04
C GLU A 460 -2.00 18.86 -0.15
N VAL A 461 -1.59 18.68 -1.40
CA VAL A 461 -0.24 18.26 -1.78
C VAL A 461 0.29 19.13 -2.90
N LEU A 462 1.61 19.29 -2.94
CA LEU A 462 2.30 20.03 -3.98
C LEU A 462 2.97 19.06 -4.98
N ILE A 463 3.37 19.62 -6.11
CA ILE A 463 4.30 19.02 -7.06
C ILE A 463 5.64 19.70 -6.85
N PRO A 464 6.65 19.03 -6.24
CA PRO A 464 7.93 19.68 -5.89
C PRO A 464 8.68 20.28 -7.08
N SER A 465 8.46 19.76 -8.29
CA SER A 465 9.10 20.22 -9.53
C SER A 465 8.31 21.30 -10.28
N LEU A 466 7.18 21.78 -9.75
CA LEU A 466 6.35 22.82 -10.37
C LEU A 466 5.97 23.88 -9.34
N ALA A 467 6.34 25.13 -9.58
CA ALA A 467 5.96 26.20 -8.69
C ALA A 467 4.46 26.49 -8.75
N PRO A 468 3.75 26.56 -7.61
CA PRO A 468 2.34 26.96 -7.62
C PRO A 468 2.19 28.47 -7.94
N SER A 469 1.07 28.82 -8.52
CA SER A 469 0.74 30.23 -8.88
C SER A 469 0.32 31.05 -7.66
N ALA A 470 -0.32 30.41 -6.66
CA ALA A 470 -0.70 31.06 -5.40
C ALA A 470 -0.90 29.99 -4.30
N GLY A 471 -0.11 30.05 -3.22
CA GLY A 471 -0.22 29.09 -2.12
C GLY A 471 -0.07 27.63 -2.59
N CYS A 472 -1.16 26.85 -2.56
CA CYS A 472 -1.21 25.48 -3.08
C CYS A 472 -1.97 25.34 -4.42
N TYR A 473 -2.24 26.45 -5.10
CA TYR A 473 -3.02 26.51 -6.34
C TYR A 473 -2.08 26.68 -7.55
N TYR A 474 -2.35 25.89 -8.60
CA TYR A 474 -1.65 25.95 -9.88
C TYR A 474 -2.53 26.62 -10.93
N ASP A 475 -1.92 27.43 -11.81
CA ASP A 475 -2.56 27.76 -13.09
C ASP A 475 -2.82 26.49 -13.88
N TRP A 476 -4.02 26.33 -14.43
CA TRP A 476 -4.35 25.12 -15.20
C TRP A 476 -3.50 24.94 -16.44
N GLN A 477 -3.13 26.01 -17.13
CA GLN A 477 -2.32 25.88 -18.33
C GLN A 477 -0.89 25.41 -18.01
N ASP A 478 -0.29 25.92 -16.92
CA ASP A 478 1.04 25.51 -16.45
C ASP A 478 0.99 24.07 -15.99
N LEU A 479 0.00 23.70 -15.19
CA LEU A 479 -0.17 22.32 -14.70
C LEU A 479 -0.42 21.35 -15.85
N LYS A 480 -1.26 21.71 -16.80
CA LYS A 480 -1.55 20.91 -18.00
C LYS A 480 -0.29 20.70 -18.84
N ASN A 481 0.46 21.76 -19.11
CA ASN A 481 1.72 21.69 -19.87
C ASN A 481 2.74 20.79 -19.15
N TYR A 482 2.85 20.91 -17.86
CA TYR A 482 3.67 20.02 -17.05
C TYR A 482 3.24 18.55 -17.19
N PHE A 483 1.94 18.24 -17.07
CA PHE A 483 1.44 16.89 -17.23
C PHE A 483 1.66 16.33 -18.63
N ILE A 484 1.47 17.13 -19.68
CA ILE A 484 1.74 16.73 -21.07
C ILE A 484 3.21 16.39 -21.27
N GLN A 485 4.13 17.20 -20.71
CA GLN A 485 5.57 16.92 -20.75
C GLN A 485 5.90 15.61 -20.04
N ARG A 486 5.30 15.37 -18.86
CA ARG A 486 5.49 14.11 -18.12
C ARG A 486 5.00 12.89 -18.92
N ILE A 487 3.83 12.98 -19.55
CA ILE A 487 3.30 11.91 -20.41
C ILE A 487 4.24 11.64 -21.61
N ALA A 488 4.87 12.68 -22.16
CA ALA A 488 5.74 12.53 -23.32
C ALA A 488 7.12 11.90 -22.99
N VAL A 489 7.56 11.95 -21.74
CA VAL A 489 8.82 11.36 -21.27
C VAL A 489 8.68 9.86 -21.01
N PHE A 490 7.53 9.42 -20.58
CA PHE A 490 7.22 8.03 -20.24
C PHE A 490 6.29 7.38 -21.28
#